data_c0e5d24fc9cee5463a10895776f34c37
#
_entry.id   c0e5d24fc9cee5463a10895776f34c37
#
_cell.length_a   1.000
_cell.length_b   1.000
_cell.length_c   1.000
_cell.angle_alpha   90.00
_cell.angle_beta   90.00
_cell.angle_gamma   90.00
#
_symmetry.space_group_name_H-M   'P 1'
#
loop_
_entity.id
_entity.type
_entity.pdbx_description
1 polymer ?
#
loop_
_entity_poly.entity_id
_entity_poly.type
_entity_poly.pdbx_seq_one_letter_code
_entity_poly.pdbx_strand_id
1 'polypeptide(L)'
;MLASARARAEEMGVVPISPGGGAALRFLASVLDARAVVEIGTGTGVSGLWMLRGMRADGVLTTVDIEAEHQRLAREGYSEAGVPSQRVRTIAGAALDVLPRLTDGHYDLVFCDGDKREYAAYLSEALRLLRPGGVVAFDNALWHDRVADPSRRDEETVAIRELNRTVADWQQHAEQALERGYSAFHFLLTAQ
;
A
#
# COMPACT_ATOMS: atom_id res chain seq x y z
N MET A 1 -7.49 19.22 5.43
CA MET A 1 -6.86 17.92 5.78
C MET A 1 -6.27 17.22 4.57
N LEU A 2 -7.04 16.55 3.68
CA LEU A 2 -6.45 15.94 2.45
C LEU A 2 -5.80 16.98 1.54
N ALA A 3 -6.39 18.17 1.39
CA ALA A 3 -5.81 19.26 0.61
C ALA A 3 -4.46 19.72 1.19
N SER A 4 -4.35 19.85 2.52
CA SER A 4 -3.09 20.23 3.18
C SER A 4 -2.02 19.17 3.01
N ALA A 5 -2.35 17.87 3.14
CA ALA A 5 -1.41 16.77 2.92
C ALA A 5 -0.93 16.72 1.45
N ARG A 6 -1.82 17.01 0.48
CA ARG A 6 -1.47 17.12 -0.94
C ARG A 6 -0.57 18.33 -1.22
N ALA A 7 -0.84 19.48 -0.62
CA ALA A 7 0.02 20.67 -0.77
C ALA A 7 1.43 20.37 -0.25
N ARG A 8 1.57 19.71 0.90
CA ARG A 8 2.88 19.25 1.41
C ARG A 8 3.56 18.27 0.46
N ALA A 9 2.82 17.36 -0.17
CA ALA A 9 3.38 16.44 -1.17
C ALA A 9 3.97 17.21 -2.36
N GLU A 10 3.25 18.21 -2.86
CA GLU A 10 3.71 19.06 -3.96
C GLU A 10 4.97 19.85 -3.57
N GLU A 11 5.03 20.42 -2.37
CA GLU A 11 6.21 21.12 -1.83
C GLU A 11 7.44 20.20 -1.71
N MET A 12 7.22 18.91 -1.41
CA MET A 12 8.27 17.89 -1.28
C MET A 12 8.63 17.20 -2.60
N GLY A 13 7.92 17.52 -3.70
CA GLY A 13 8.09 16.80 -4.96
C GLY A 13 7.62 15.34 -4.93
N VAL A 14 6.78 14.98 -3.96
CA VAL A 14 6.18 13.65 -3.83
C VAL A 14 4.85 13.61 -4.57
N VAL A 15 4.62 12.57 -5.36
CA VAL A 15 3.34 12.37 -6.08
C VAL A 15 2.40 11.55 -5.20
N PRO A 16 1.36 12.14 -4.60
CA PRO A 16 0.44 11.40 -3.77
C PRO A 16 -0.58 10.63 -4.62
N ILE A 17 -1.10 9.54 -4.08
CA ILE A 17 -2.17 8.76 -4.72
C ILE A 17 -3.30 9.67 -5.24
N SER A 18 -3.84 9.34 -6.41
CA SER A 18 -4.96 10.08 -7.00
C SER A 18 -6.22 10.04 -6.12
N PRO A 19 -7.17 10.99 -6.29
CA PRO A 19 -8.43 10.93 -5.55
C PRO A 19 -9.20 9.63 -5.80
N GLY A 20 -9.15 9.08 -7.01
CA GLY A 20 -9.77 7.80 -7.36
C GLY A 20 -9.12 6.63 -6.63
N GLY A 21 -7.79 6.55 -6.66
CA GLY A 21 -7.02 5.53 -5.92
C GLY A 21 -7.26 5.63 -4.42
N GLY A 22 -7.24 6.85 -3.85
CA GLY A 22 -7.56 7.06 -2.45
C GLY A 22 -8.97 6.60 -2.07
N ALA A 23 -9.97 6.90 -2.91
CA ALA A 23 -11.34 6.43 -2.70
C ALA A 23 -11.44 4.90 -2.73
N ALA A 24 -10.70 4.23 -3.63
CA ALA A 24 -10.61 2.79 -3.68
C ALA A 24 -9.96 2.18 -2.43
N LEU A 25 -8.87 2.77 -1.92
CA LEU A 25 -8.25 2.34 -0.65
C LEU A 25 -9.21 2.47 0.53
N ARG A 26 -9.95 3.59 0.60
CA ARG A 26 -10.99 3.77 1.61
C ARG A 26 -12.07 2.70 1.50
N PHE A 27 -12.54 2.41 0.30
CA PHE A 27 -13.55 1.39 0.03
C PHE A 27 -13.06 0.01 0.49
N LEU A 28 -11.84 -0.39 0.11
CA LEU A 28 -11.23 -1.65 0.52
C LEU A 28 -11.13 -1.76 2.04
N ALA A 29 -10.59 -0.74 2.71
CA ALA A 29 -10.51 -0.73 4.16
C ALA A 29 -11.88 -0.85 4.84
N SER A 30 -12.92 -0.24 4.24
CA SER A 30 -14.30 -0.31 4.75
C SER A 30 -14.94 -1.69 4.54
N VAL A 31 -14.80 -2.29 3.35
CA VAL A 31 -15.37 -3.63 3.04
C VAL A 31 -14.70 -4.72 3.88
N LEU A 32 -13.40 -4.59 4.14
CA LEU A 32 -12.64 -5.51 4.99
C LEU A 32 -12.95 -5.34 6.49
N ASP A 33 -13.71 -4.31 6.88
CA ASP A 33 -13.86 -3.89 8.28
C ASP A 33 -12.48 -3.79 8.97
N ALA A 34 -11.52 -3.16 8.28
CA ALA A 34 -10.09 -3.28 8.55
C ALA A 34 -9.73 -2.72 9.92
N ARG A 35 -9.00 -3.53 10.70
CA ARG A 35 -8.43 -3.19 12.02
C ARG A 35 -6.93 -3.01 11.98
N ALA A 36 -6.24 -3.77 11.13
CA ALA A 36 -4.79 -3.74 11.00
C ALA A 36 -4.40 -3.56 9.54
N VAL A 37 -3.76 -2.45 9.22
CA VAL A 37 -3.33 -2.11 7.87
C VAL A 37 -1.83 -1.82 7.86
N VAL A 38 -1.12 -2.31 6.84
CA VAL A 38 0.27 -1.94 6.56
C VAL A 38 0.31 -1.10 5.30
N GLU A 39 1.09 -0.05 5.32
CA GLU A 39 1.41 0.81 4.18
C GLU A 39 2.92 0.86 3.97
N ILE A 40 3.36 0.66 2.75
CA ILE A 40 4.74 0.81 2.29
C ILE A 40 4.80 2.03 1.38
N GLY A 41 5.52 3.06 1.81
CA GLY A 41 5.49 4.37 1.17
C GLY A 41 4.48 5.30 1.84
N THR A 42 4.90 5.99 2.90
CA THR A 42 4.06 6.92 3.66
C THR A 42 3.83 8.23 2.92
N GLY A 43 4.88 8.73 2.25
CA GLY A 43 4.88 10.08 1.71
C GLY A 43 4.40 11.11 2.73
N THR A 44 3.54 12.03 2.34
CA THR A 44 2.94 13.02 3.24
C THR A 44 1.64 12.57 3.93
N GLY A 45 1.34 11.25 3.88
CA GLY A 45 0.22 10.62 4.58
C GLY A 45 -1.13 10.69 3.85
N VAL A 46 -1.16 11.00 2.56
CA VAL A 46 -2.41 11.13 1.79
C VAL A 46 -3.16 9.81 1.71
N SER A 47 -2.49 8.74 1.31
CA SER A 47 -3.05 7.37 1.23
C SER A 47 -3.48 6.87 2.60
N GLY A 48 -2.64 7.07 3.63
CA GLY A 48 -2.97 6.74 5.01
C GLY A 48 -4.23 7.43 5.52
N LEU A 49 -4.44 8.71 5.18
CA LEU A 49 -5.68 9.44 5.52
C LEU A 49 -6.92 8.85 4.83
N TRP A 50 -6.79 8.35 3.62
CA TRP A 50 -7.87 7.65 2.93
C TRP A 50 -8.20 6.32 3.60
N MET A 51 -7.19 5.50 3.90
CA MET A 51 -7.37 4.21 4.56
C MET A 51 -7.97 4.38 5.96
N LEU A 52 -7.45 5.30 6.78
CA LEU A 52 -7.95 5.59 8.14
C LEU A 52 -9.43 5.97 8.17
N ARG A 53 -9.95 6.58 7.10
CA ARG A 53 -11.38 6.92 6.96
C ARG A 53 -12.26 5.71 6.62
N GLY A 54 -11.68 4.65 6.07
CA GLY A 54 -12.37 3.41 5.77
C GLY A 54 -12.24 2.37 6.88
N MET A 55 -11.16 2.43 7.64
CA MET A 55 -10.86 1.52 8.76
C MET A 55 -11.84 1.71 9.93
N ARG A 56 -11.94 0.68 10.74
CA ARG A 56 -12.65 0.77 12.04
C ARG A 56 -12.07 1.87 12.92
N ALA A 57 -12.89 2.39 13.82
CA ALA A 57 -12.48 3.45 14.75
C ALA A 57 -11.36 3.01 15.73
N ASP A 58 -11.26 1.72 16.01
CA ASP A 58 -10.23 1.08 16.83
C ASP A 58 -9.07 0.51 16.01
N GLY A 59 -9.10 0.66 14.68
CA GLY A 59 -8.09 0.13 13.77
C GLY A 59 -6.78 0.94 13.77
N VAL A 60 -5.67 0.24 13.51
CA VAL A 60 -4.32 0.79 13.51
C VAL A 60 -3.69 0.68 12.12
N LEU A 61 -3.23 1.79 11.59
CA LEU A 61 -2.38 1.88 10.41
C LEU A 61 -0.90 1.83 10.83
N THR A 62 -0.16 0.86 10.33
CA THR A 62 1.31 0.83 10.39
C THR A 62 1.84 1.29 9.04
N THR A 63 2.57 2.40 8.99
CA THR A 63 3.09 2.97 7.75
C THR A 63 4.60 3.11 7.80
N VAL A 64 5.28 2.65 6.74
CA VAL A 64 6.73 2.55 6.64
C VAL A 64 7.22 3.44 5.50
N ASP A 65 8.24 4.24 5.77
CA ASP A 65 8.91 5.06 4.76
C ASP A 65 10.40 5.18 5.10
N ILE A 66 11.25 5.17 4.09
CA ILE A 66 12.68 5.33 4.27
C ILE A 66 13.03 6.77 4.67
N GLU A 67 12.22 7.75 4.24
CA GLU A 67 12.43 9.16 4.49
C GLU A 67 11.78 9.59 5.82
N ALA A 68 12.61 9.92 6.81
CA ALA A 68 12.14 10.37 8.13
C ALA A 68 11.31 11.66 8.05
N GLU A 69 11.58 12.52 7.09
CA GLU A 69 10.83 13.76 6.87
C GLU A 69 9.41 13.49 6.36
N HIS A 70 9.21 12.50 5.49
CA HIS A 70 7.89 12.03 5.09
C HIS A 70 7.07 11.59 6.32
N GLN A 71 7.68 10.79 7.19
CA GLN A 71 7.03 10.35 8.44
C GLN A 71 6.65 11.51 9.36
N ARG A 72 7.49 12.57 9.42
CA ARG A 72 7.19 13.77 10.21
C ARG A 72 5.96 14.50 9.65
N LEU A 73 5.95 14.76 8.35
CA LEU A 73 4.85 15.46 7.66
C LEU A 73 3.54 14.66 7.71
N ALA A 74 3.63 13.34 7.56
CA ALA A 74 2.46 12.47 7.68
C ALA A 74 1.85 12.53 9.09
N ARG A 75 2.68 12.49 10.16
CA ARG A 75 2.19 12.64 11.55
C ARG A 75 1.48 13.97 11.77
N GLU A 76 1.99 15.06 11.22
CA GLU A 76 1.33 16.37 11.26
C GLU A 76 -0.03 16.30 10.56
N GLY A 77 -0.07 15.73 9.35
CA GLY A 77 -1.31 15.56 8.59
C GLY A 77 -2.36 14.71 9.31
N TYR A 78 -1.94 13.64 9.97
CA TYR A 78 -2.85 12.80 10.78
C TYR A 78 -3.37 13.55 12.00
N SER A 79 -2.50 14.28 12.69
CA SER A 79 -2.88 15.11 13.85
C SER A 79 -3.87 16.23 13.45
N GLU A 80 -3.61 16.95 12.38
CA GLU A 80 -4.53 17.96 11.82
C GLU A 80 -5.88 17.36 11.42
N ALA A 81 -5.88 16.10 11.00
CA ALA A 81 -7.09 15.35 10.67
C ALA A 81 -7.85 14.85 11.90
N GLY A 82 -7.35 15.09 13.10
CA GLY A 82 -7.95 14.61 14.34
C GLY A 82 -7.81 13.09 14.54
N VAL A 83 -6.85 12.45 13.86
CA VAL A 83 -6.58 11.03 14.05
C VAL A 83 -5.85 10.82 15.37
N PRO A 84 -6.38 10.02 16.30
CA PRO A 84 -5.69 9.71 17.54
C PRO A 84 -4.34 9.04 17.29
N SER A 85 -3.30 9.46 18.03
CA SER A 85 -1.92 9.00 17.81
C SER A 85 -1.76 7.48 17.94
N GLN A 86 -2.57 6.83 18.76
CA GLN A 86 -2.57 5.37 18.93
C GLN A 86 -3.09 4.61 17.70
N ARG A 87 -3.75 5.29 16.76
CA ARG A 87 -4.26 4.70 15.53
C ARG A 87 -3.23 4.67 14.40
N VAL A 88 -2.07 5.29 14.58
CA VAL A 88 -1.02 5.33 13.54
C VAL A 88 0.33 5.01 14.15
N ARG A 89 0.98 4.01 13.58
CA ARG A 89 2.37 3.66 13.86
C ARG A 89 3.22 4.03 12.66
N THR A 90 3.99 5.10 12.77
CA THR A 90 4.94 5.53 11.73
C THR A 90 6.32 4.93 12.00
N ILE A 91 6.91 4.25 11.03
CA ILE A 91 8.22 3.60 11.15
C ILE A 91 9.13 4.11 10.04
N ALA A 92 10.20 4.82 10.42
CA ALA A 92 11.24 5.24 9.48
C ALA A 92 12.24 4.10 9.27
N GLY A 93 12.46 3.72 8.01
CA GLY A 93 13.39 2.67 7.62
C GLY A 93 13.04 2.03 6.27
N ALA A 94 13.97 1.26 5.73
CA ALA A 94 13.73 0.48 4.53
C ALA A 94 12.62 -0.57 4.78
N ALA A 95 11.68 -0.68 3.86
CA ALA A 95 10.53 -1.56 4.05
C ALA A 95 10.95 -3.02 4.29
N LEU A 96 11.91 -3.54 3.52
CA LEU A 96 12.39 -4.91 3.64
C LEU A 96 13.16 -5.20 4.95
N ASP A 97 13.58 -4.18 5.68
CA ASP A 97 14.15 -4.32 7.03
C ASP A 97 13.07 -4.29 8.12
N VAL A 98 11.94 -3.66 7.84
CA VAL A 98 10.84 -3.48 8.80
C VAL A 98 9.82 -4.61 8.72
N LEU A 99 9.37 -4.95 7.50
CA LEU A 99 8.30 -5.92 7.27
C LEU A 99 8.56 -7.27 7.94
N PRO A 100 9.79 -7.86 7.92
CA PRO A 100 10.05 -9.14 8.58
C PRO A 100 9.82 -9.16 10.10
N ARG A 101 9.72 -7.97 10.73
CA ARG A 101 9.47 -7.84 12.17
C ARG A 101 7.99 -7.69 12.51
N LEU A 102 7.13 -7.61 11.50
CA LEU A 102 5.69 -7.52 11.66
C LEU A 102 5.07 -8.92 11.80
N THR A 103 3.90 -8.98 12.44
CA THR A 103 3.23 -10.23 12.80
C THR A 103 2.61 -10.92 11.59
N ASP A 104 2.88 -12.19 11.39
CA ASP A 104 2.30 -13.03 10.34
C ASP A 104 0.78 -13.16 10.50
N GLY A 105 0.06 -13.20 9.37
CA GLY A 105 -1.38 -13.52 9.33
C GLY A 105 -2.27 -12.55 10.11
N HIS A 106 -1.81 -11.32 10.34
CA HIS A 106 -2.49 -10.38 11.25
C HIS A 106 -3.22 -9.23 10.53
N TYR A 107 -2.79 -8.88 9.33
CA TYR A 107 -3.23 -7.66 8.66
C TYR A 107 -4.39 -7.91 7.70
N ASP A 108 -5.31 -6.94 7.63
CA ASP A 108 -6.48 -6.95 6.75
C ASP A 108 -6.15 -6.43 5.35
N LEU A 109 -5.26 -5.45 5.28
CA LEU A 109 -4.86 -4.76 4.06
C LEU A 109 -3.37 -4.44 4.12
N VAL A 110 -2.66 -4.72 3.03
CA VAL A 110 -1.30 -4.22 2.77
C VAL A 110 -1.34 -3.37 1.51
N PHE A 111 -0.92 -2.11 1.61
CA PHE A 111 -0.80 -1.20 0.48
C PHE A 111 0.67 -0.92 0.17
N CYS A 112 1.07 -1.10 -1.08
CA CYS A 112 2.45 -0.98 -1.56
C CYS A 112 2.57 0.18 -2.56
N ASP A 113 3.27 1.24 -2.16
CA ASP A 113 3.64 2.40 -2.99
C ASP A 113 5.08 2.87 -2.70
N GLY A 114 5.96 1.92 -2.47
CA GLY A 114 7.39 2.15 -2.28
C GLY A 114 8.20 2.01 -3.57
N ASP A 115 9.47 1.55 -3.43
CA ASP A 115 10.36 1.28 -4.57
C ASP A 115 9.80 0.17 -5.46
N LYS A 116 9.58 0.50 -6.74
CA LYS A 116 8.96 -0.41 -7.70
C LYS A 116 9.81 -1.66 -7.97
N ARG A 117 11.15 -1.54 -7.83
CA ARG A 117 12.09 -2.66 -7.98
C ARG A 117 11.93 -3.73 -6.88
N GLU A 118 11.38 -3.34 -5.73
CA GLU A 118 11.16 -4.23 -4.59
C GLU A 118 9.75 -4.85 -4.57
N TYR A 119 8.89 -4.57 -5.55
CA TYR A 119 7.48 -5.01 -5.56
C TYR A 119 7.29 -6.51 -5.43
N ALA A 120 8.16 -7.33 -6.04
CA ALA A 120 8.10 -8.78 -5.87
C ALA A 120 8.38 -9.22 -4.41
N ALA A 121 9.34 -8.56 -3.74
CA ALA A 121 9.64 -8.80 -2.34
C ALA A 121 8.51 -8.29 -1.42
N TYR A 122 7.93 -7.12 -1.73
CA TYR A 122 6.77 -6.60 -1.01
C TYR A 122 5.57 -7.55 -1.11
N LEU A 123 5.35 -8.15 -2.29
CA LEU A 123 4.29 -9.15 -2.48
C LEU A 123 4.51 -10.36 -1.56
N SER A 124 5.73 -10.88 -1.51
CA SER A 124 6.09 -12.02 -0.66
C SER A 124 5.82 -11.71 0.82
N GLU A 125 6.25 -10.54 1.30
CA GLU A 125 6.00 -10.09 2.66
C GLU A 125 4.50 -9.84 2.92
N ALA A 126 3.80 -9.20 1.98
CA ALA A 126 2.37 -8.94 2.12
C ALA A 126 1.57 -10.23 2.30
N LEU A 127 1.89 -11.27 1.54
CA LEU A 127 1.21 -12.57 1.66
C LEU A 127 1.46 -13.24 3.02
N ARG A 128 2.66 -13.08 3.58
CA ARG A 128 2.97 -13.57 4.93
C ARG A 128 2.19 -12.80 6.00
N LEU A 129 2.09 -11.49 5.83
CA LEU A 129 1.47 -10.58 6.81
C LEU A 129 -0.06 -10.65 6.81
N LEU A 130 -0.66 -10.89 5.64
CA LEU A 130 -2.11 -10.89 5.48
C LEU A 130 -2.76 -12.10 6.18
N ARG A 131 -3.86 -11.84 6.88
CA ARG A 131 -4.76 -12.91 7.33
C ARG A 131 -5.48 -13.54 6.12
N PRO A 132 -6.04 -14.75 6.27
CA PRO A 132 -6.98 -15.29 5.27
C PRO A 132 -8.11 -14.29 4.98
N GLY A 133 -8.36 -14.01 3.69
CA GLY A 133 -9.32 -12.99 3.24
C GLY A 133 -8.82 -11.56 3.30
N GLY A 134 -7.56 -11.34 3.65
CA GLY A 134 -6.92 -10.04 3.54
C GLY A 134 -6.60 -9.65 2.10
N VAL A 135 -6.26 -8.39 1.86
CA VAL A 135 -6.04 -7.83 0.53
C VAL A 135 -4.66 -7.17 0.44
N VAL A 136 -3.93 -7.43 -0.64
CA VAL A 136 -2.78 -6.63 -1.03
C VAL A 136 -3.14 -5.73 -2.21
N ALA A 137 -2.74 -4.47 -2.14
CA ALA A 137 -2.93 -3.48 -3.20
C ALA A 137 -1.58 -2.84 -3.57
N PHE A 138 -1.34 -2.67 -4.87
CA PHE A 138 -0.16 -2.01 -5.40
C PHE A 138 -0.56 -0.76 -6.17
N ASP A 139 0.13 0.35 -5.95
CA ASP A 139 0.00 1.52 -6.81
C ASP A 139 0.84 1.36 -8.10
N ASN A 140 0.50 2.14 -9.11
CA ASN A 140 1.23 2.24 -10.39
C ASN A 140 1.34 0.93 -11.20
N ALA A 141 0.38 0.02 -11.10
CA ALA A 141 0.44 -1.28 -11.79
C ALA A 141 0.49 -1.19 -13.33
N LEU A 142 0.04 -0.08 -13.93
CA LEU A 142 0.18 0.20 -15.36
C LEU A 142 1.41 1.07 -15.69
N TRP A 143 1.96 1.78 -14.71
CA TRP A 143 3.15 2.60 -14.84
C TRP A 143 3.10 3.53 -16.05
N HIS A 144 2.02 4.32 -16.17
CA HIS A 144 1.76 5.21 -17.32
C HIS A 144 1.83 4.47 -18.68
N ASP A 145 1.18 3.31 -18.75
CA ASP A 145 1.15 2.41 -19.91
C ASP A 145 2.50 1.82 -20.34
N ARG A 146 3.59 2.14 -19.64
CA ARG A 146 4.93 1.60 -19.94
C ARG A 146 4.98 0.08 -19.84
N VAL A 147 4.19 -0.51 -18.98
CA VAL A 147 4.10 -1.98 -18.79
C VAL A 147 3.65 -2.66 -20.09
N ALA A 148 2.79 -2.02 -20.89
CA ALA A 148 2.31 -2.53 -22.16
C ALA A 148 3.31 -2.37 -23.32
N ASP A 149 4.27 -1.46 -23.19
CA ASP A 149 5.28 -1.21 -24.22
C ASP A 149 6.49 -2.16 -24.09
N PRO A 150 6.67 -3.14 -24.99
CA PRO A 150 7.76 -4.12 -24.89
C PRO A 150 9.16 -3.52 -25.08
N SER A 151 9.25 -2.30 -25.61
CA SER A 151 10.52 -1.58 -25.79
C SER A 151 11.04 -1.00 -24.47
N ARG A 152 10.19 -0.78 -23.49
CA ARG A 152 10.56 -0.29 -22.17
C ARG A 152 11.23 -1.38 -21.36
N ARG A 153 12.49 -1.14 -20.98
CA ARG A 153 13.35 -2.10 -20.28
C ARG A 153 14.02 -1.50 -19.05
N ASP A 154 13.56 -0.34 -18.60
CA ASP A 154 13.97 0.21 -17.31
C ASP A 154 13.56 -0.75 -16.17
N GLU A 155 14.37 -0.78 -15.11
CA GLU A 155 14.24 -1.75 -14.02
C GLU A 155 12.85 -1.71 -13.37
N GLU A 156 12.29 -0.52 -13.18
CA GLU A 156 10.97 -0.34 -12.55
C GLU A 156 9.86 -0.92 -13.44
N THR A 157 9.87 -0.62 -14.74
CA THR A 157 8.88 -1.17 -15.69
C THR A 157 8.96 -2.70 -15.77
N VAL A 158 10.18 -3.26 -15.76
CA VAL A 158 10.38 -4.72 -15.76
C VAL A 158 9.83 -5.32 -14.46
N ALA A 159 10.15 -4.76 -13.31
CA ALA A 159 9.69 -5.27 -12.02
C ALA A 159 8.16 -5.25 -11.90
N ILE A 160 7.50 -4.17 -12.32
CA ILE A 160 6.02 -4.08 -12.31
C ILE A 160 5.41 -5.09 -13.29
N ARG A 161 6.02 -5.28 -14.47
CA ARG A 161 5.55 -6.27 -15.45
C ARG A 161 5.65 -7.70 -14.92
N GLU A 162 6.71 -8.01 -14.18
CA GLU A 162 6.89 -9.31 -13.52
C GLU A 162 5.86 -9.51 -12.41
N LEU A 163 5.63 -8.50 -11.56
CA LEU A 163 4.57 -8.52 -10.57
C LEU A 163 3.21 -8.83 -11.23
N ASN A 164 2.85 -8.11 -12.29
CA ASN A 164 1.57 -8.29 -12.98
C ASN A 164 1.41 -9.70 -13.54
N ARG A 165 2.48 -10.31 -14.07
CA ARG A 165 2.48 -11.71 -14.52
C ARG A 165 2.24 -12.67 -13.35
N THR A 166 3.00 -12.50 -12.27
CA THR A 166 2.85 -13.34 -11.07
C THR A 166 1.43 -13.31 -10.54
N VAL A 167 0.83 -12.12 -10.48
CA VAL A 167 -0.56 -11.95 -10.04
C VAL A 167 -1.55 -12.59 -11.01
N ALA A 168 -1.35 -12.43 -12.32
CA ALA A 168 -2.20 -13.05 -13.35
C ALA A 168 -2.11 -14.58 -13.31
N ASP A 169 -0.91 -15.13 -13.13
CA ASP A 169 -0.71 -16.59 -13.02
C ASP A 169 -1.41 -17.16 -11.79
N TRP A 170 -1.41 -16.42 -10.66
CA TRP A 170 -2.15 -16.84 -9.47
C TRP A 170 -3.66 -16.80 -9.66
N GLN A 171 -4.19 -15.84 -10.40
CA GLN A 171 -5.62 -15.78 -10.73
C GLN A 171 -6.05 -16.98 -11.56
N GLN A 172 -5.23 -17.46 -12.47
CA GLN A 172 -5.48 -18.67 -13.25
C GLN A 172 -5.43 -19.95 -12.39
N HIS A 173 -4.67 -19.92 -11.29
CA HIS A 173 -4.55 -21.04 -10.36
C HIS A 173 -5.28 -20.79 -9.03
N ALA A 174 -6.28 -19.90 -9.03
CA ALA A 174 -7.01 -19.50 -7.82
C ALA A 174 -7.64 -20.68 -7.06
N GLU A 175 -8.09 -21.73 -7.75
CA GLU A 175 -8.59 -22.95 -7.12
C GLU A 175 -7.52 -23.64 -6.28
N GLN A 176 -6.28 -23.71 -6.78
CA GLN A 176 -5.15 -24.27 -6.04
C GLN A 176 -4.68 -23.34 -4.90
N ALA A 177 -4.86 -22.03 -5.06
CA ALA A 177 -4.55 -21.06 -4.02
C ALA A 177 -5.56 -21.13 -2.86
N LEU A 178 -6.84 -21.34 -3.13
CA LEU A 178 -7.89 -21.56 -2.12
C LEU A 178 -7.64 -22.82 -1.29
N GLU A 179 -7.19 -23.91 -1.92
CA GLU A 179 -6.82 -25.14 -1.21
C GLU A 179 -5.65 -24.96 -0.26
N ARG A 180 -4.77 -23.97 -0.50
CA ARG A 180 -3.64 -23.60 0.35
C ARG A 180 -3.98 -22.54 1.41
N GLY A 181 -5.24 -22.11 1.51
CA GLY A 181 -5.69 -21.11 2.47
C GLY A 181 -5.37 -19.66 2.06
N TYR A 182 -4.95 -19.43 0.81
CA TYR A 182 -4.73 -18.09 0.28
C TYR A 182 -6.01 -17.57 -0.34
N SER A 183 -6.76 -16.77 0.38
CA SER A 183 -7.83 -15.95 -0.18
C SER A 183 -7.31 -14.52 -0.37
N ALA A 184 -6.40 -14.33 -1.31
CA ALA A 184 -5.92 -13.01 -1.68
C ALA A 184 -6.74 -12.50 -2.87
N PHE A 185 -7.57 -11.47 -2.65
CA PHE A 185 -8.12 -10.67 -3.73
C PHE A 185 -7.04 -9.68 -4.18
N HIS A 186 -6.70 -9.72 -5.47
CA HIS A 186 -5.71 -8.83 -6.03
C HIS A 186 -6.42 -7.63 -6.66
N PHE A 187 -6.25 -6.45 -6.05
CA PHE A 187 -6.66 -5.19 -6.66
C PHE A 187 -5.40 -4.44 -7.08
N LEU A 188 -5.26 -4.27 -8.39
CA LEU A 188 -4.27 -3.37 -8.96
C LEU A 188 -4.90 -1.98 -9.05
N LEU A 189 -4.47 -1.06 -8.22
CA LEU A 189 -4.88 0.34 -8.32
C LEU A 189 -3.93 1.05 -9.28
N THR A 190 -4.49 1.56 -10.36
CA THR A 190 -3.76 2.42 -11.30
C THR A 190 -4.01 3.86 -10.93
N ALA A 191 -2.97 4.58 -10.53
CA ALA A 191 -2.97 6.04 -10.54
C ALA A 191 -2.43 6.51 -11.90
N GLN A 192 -3.16 7.41 -12.55
CA GLN A 192 -2.66 8.18 -13.68
C GLN A 192 -1.85 9.36 -13.19
#